data_d6426ce376e622bad835c99bd0a1a197
#
_entry.id   d6426ce376e622bad835c99bd0a1a197
#
_cell.length_a   1.000
_cell.length_b   1.000
_cell.length_c   1.000
_cell.angle_alpha   90.00
_cell.angle_beta   90.00
_cell.angle_gamma   90.00
#
_symmetry.space_group_name_H-M   'P 1'
#
loop_
_entity.id
_entity.type
_entity.pdbx_description
1 polymer ?
#
loop_
_entity_poly.entity_id
_entity_poly.type
_entity_poly.pdbx_seq_one_letter_code
_entity_poly.pdbx_strand_id
1 'polypeptide(L)'
;PRNLSIAATEVGAKLVHVSTDYVFAGDGTRPYVEYDTPAPISAYGRSKYEGEKFVQQFANRYFIVRTAWLYGDGKNFVKTMLKLSETHDELFVVDDQVGSPTSAVELAKMIHFLEPTENYGLFHATCEGDTNWADFTEEIFKRAGIRTKVNHVTSEEYARMNPASAKRPAYSILEDFMLKLTTDYRMADWHDALDVYMKEMGY
;
A
#
# COMPACT_ATOMS: atom_id res chain seq x y z
N PRO A 1 -15.61 -3.21 10.82
CA PRO A 1 -15.49 -4.60 10.32
C PRO A 1 -16.46 -5.56 11.01
N ARG A 2 -16.52 -5.61 12.37
CA ARG A 2 -17.34 -6.59 13.12
C ARG A 2 -18.78 -6.73 12.60
N ASN A 3 -19.54 -5.64 12.53
CA ASN A 3 -20.95 -5.68 12.12
C ASN A 3 -21.13 -6.15 10.66
N LEU A 4 -20.21 -5.75 9.76
CA LEU A 4 -20.20 -6.23 8.37
C LEU A 4 -19.87 -7.72 8.29
N SER A 5 -18.95 -8.21 9.11
CA SER A 5 -18.60 -9.64 9.15
C SER A 5 -19.79 -10.50 9.60
N ILE A 6 -20.50 -10.06 10.64
CA ILE A 6 -21.71 -10.75 11.10
C ILE A 6 -22.79 -10.75 10.01
N ALA A 7 -23.11 -9.59 9.44
CA ALA A 7 -24.12 -9.48 8.40
C ALA A 7 -23.78 -10.29 7.15
N ALA A 8 -22.51 -10.27 6.70
CA ALA A 8 -22.07 -11.08 5.57
C ALA A 8 -22.25 -12.58 5.84
N THR A 9 -21.93 -13.03 7.06
CA THR A 9 -22.12 -14.43 7.45
C THR A 9 -23.61 -14.81 7.48
N GLU A 10 -24.49 -13.95 8.03
CA GLU A 10 -25.93 -14.20 8.09
C GLU A 10 -26.57 -14.36 6.70
N VAL A 11 -26.10 -13.60 5.70
CA VAL A 11 -26.64 -13.68 4.33
C VAL A 11 -25.82 -14.60 3.40
N GLY A 12 -24.78 -15.25 3.93
CA GLY A 12 -23.90 -16.14 3.14
C GLY A 12 -23.02 -15.40 2.12
N ALA A 13 -22.79 -14.10 2.29
CA ALA A 13 -21.95 -13.30 1.40
C ALA A 13 -20.46 -13.50 1.68
N LYS A 14 -19.63 -13.28 0.66
CA LYS A 14 -18.18 -13.12 0.81
C LYS A 14 -17.85 -11.70 1.25
N LEU A 15 -16.90 -11.55 2.16
CA LEU A 15 -16.43 -10.26 2.65
C LEU A 15 -14.98 -10.02 2.19
N VAL A 16 -14.76 -8.95 1.46
CA VAL A 16 -13.40 -8.44 1.18
C VAL A 16 -13.10 -7.28 2.12
N HIS A 17 -12.02 -7.41 2.88
CA HIS A 17 -11.55 -6.40 3.83
C HIS A 17 -10.14 -5.92 3.45
N VAL A 18 -10.05 -4.71 2.90
CA VAL A 18 -8.75 -4.10 2.60
C VAL A 18 -8.09 -3.63 3.90
N SER A 19 -6.87 -4.07 4.13
CA SER A 19 -6.01 -3.72 5.26
C SER A 19 -4.71 -3.06 4.79
N THR A 20 -3.68 -3.02 5.61
CA THR A 20 -2.49 -2.19 5.41
C THR A 20 -1.21 -2.87 5.93
N ASP A 21 -0.07 -2.50 5.34
CA ASP A 21 1.29 -2.75 5.85
C ASP A 21 1.53 -2.21 7.26
N TYR A 22 0.81 -1.15 7.69
CA TYR A 22 0.93 -0.54 9.02
C TYR A 22 0.51 -1.45 10.18
N VAL A 23 0.04 -2.66 9.89
CA VAL A 23 -0.13 -3.70 10.92
C VAL A 23 1.21 -4.23 11.44
N PHE A 24 2.31 -4.01 10.72
CA PHE A 24 3.66 -4.37 11.13
C PHE A 24 4.40 -3.21 11.80
N ALA A 25 5.47 -3.54 12.55
CA ALA A 25 6.28 -2.54 13.25
C ALA A 25 7.12 -1.66 12.31
N GLY A 26 7.47 -2.17 11.13
CA GLY A 26 8.27 -1.45 10.15
C GLY A 26 9.77 -1.48 10.44
N ASP A 27 10.24 -2.50 11.14
CA ASP A 27 11.63 -2.77 11.50
C ASP A 27 12.17 -4.05 10.85
N GLY A 28 11.45 -4.56 9.83
CA GLY A 28 11.81 -5.76 9.10
C GLY A 28 13.14 -5.63 8.34
N THR A 29 13.83 -6.75 8.19
CA THR A 29 15.06 -6.89 7.39
C THR A 29 14.86 -7.76 6.15
N ARG A 30 13.66 -8.25 5.95
CA ARG A 30 13.15 -8.97 4.77
C ARG A 30 11.69 -8.59 4.54
N PRO A 31 11.13 -8.81 3.36
CA PRO A 31 9.71 -8.61 3.11
C PRO A 31 8.84 -9.36 4.12
N TYR A 32 7.81 -8.68 4.64
CA TYR A 32 6.83 -9.30 5.52
C TYR A 32 5.94 -10.25 4.74
N VAL A 33 5.68 -11.43 5.29
CA VAL A 33 4.74 -12.41 4.77
C VAL A 33 3.46 -12.43 5.62
N GLU A 34 2.39 -13.04 5.12
CA GLU A 34 1.06 -12.99 5.77
C GLU A 34 1.04 -13.60 7.18
N TYR A 35 1.91 -14.55 7.48
CA TYR A 35 2.01 -15.21 8.79
C TYR A 35 3.04 -14.55 9.75
N ASP A 36 3.71 -13.46 9.34
CA ASP A 36 4.52 -12.68 10.27
C ASP A 36 3.60 -12.00 11.32
N THR A 37 4.09 -11.93 12.56
CA THR A 37 3.33 -11.41 13.68
C THR A 37 3.12 -9.90 13.55
N PRO A 38 1.87 -9.40 13.47
CA PRO A 38 1.60 -7.98 13.49
C PRO A 38 2.01 -7.31 14.80
N ALA A 39 2.64 -6.13 14.70
CA ALA A 39 3.06 -5.31 15.82
C ALA A 39 2.89 -3.80 15.51
N PRO A 40 1.65 -3.31 15.33
CA PRO A 40 1.40 -1.97 14.82
C PRO A 40 1.84 -0.87 15.80
N ILE A 41 2.65 0.07 15.34
CA ILE A 41 3.18 1.19 16.14
C ILE A 41 2.26 2.42 16.15
N SER A 42 1.35 2.55 15.17
CA SER A 42 0.45 3.70 15.02
C SER A 42 -0.99 3.38 15.45
N ALA A 43 -1.79 4.39 15.80
CA ALA A 43 -3.21 4.24 16.08
C ALA A 43 -3.97 3.70 14.85
N TYR A 44 -3.59 4.18 13.66
CA TYR A 44 -4.14 3.68 12.38
C TYR A 44 -3.87 2.18 12.21
N GLY A 45 -2.61 1.75 12.32
CA GLY A 45 -2.24 0.32 12.21
C GLY A 45 -2.95 -0.54 13.23
N ARG A 46 -3.03 -0.11 14.50
CA ARG A 46 -3.78 -0.82 15.54
C ARG A 46 -5.26 -0.97 15.19
N SER A 47 -5.91 0.09 14.73
CA SER A 47 -7.33 0.04 14.37
C SER A 47 -7.61 -0.86 13.18
N LYS A 48 -6.71 -0.89 12.20
CA LYS A 48 -6.80 -1.78 11.03
C LYS A 48 -6.59 -3.24 11.44
N TYR A 49 -5.59 -3.51 12.27
CA TYR A 49 -5.34 -4.87 12.78
C TYR A 49 -6.48 -5.41 13.65
N GLU A 50 -7.09 -4.57 14.51
CA GLU A 50 -8.32 -4.98 15.23
C GLU A 50 -9.46 -5.28 14.24
N GLY A 51 -9.53 -4.55 13.14
CA GLY A 51 -10.47 -4.84 12.05
C GLY A 51 -10.27 -6.22 11.43
N GLU A 52 -9.01 -6.62 11.17
CA GLU A 52 -8.68 -7.96 10.68
C GLU A 52 -9.12 -9.06 11.66
N LYS A 53 -8.84 -8.89 12.96
CA LYS A 53 -9.26 -9.85 14.00
C LYS A 53 -10.78 -10.01 14.03
N PHE A 54 -11.55 -8.94 13.90
CA PHE A 54 -13.01 -9.04 13.79
C PHE A 54 -13.46 -9.77 12.54
N VAL A 55 -12.81 -9.58 11.40
CA VAL A 55 -13.13 -10.33 10.17
C VAL A 55 -12.86 -11.82 10.38
N GLN A 56 -11.67 -12.18 10.90
CA GLN A 56 -11.29 -13.57 11.18
C GLN A 56 -12.22 -14.26 12.20
N GLN A 57 -12.73 -13.49 13.17
CA GLN A 57 -13.59 -14.03 14.22
C GLN A 57 -15.05 -14.21 13.79
N PHE A 58 -15.58 -13.35 12.94
CA PHE A 58 -17.02 -13.25 12.67
C PHE A 58 -17.42 -13.54 11.22
N ALA A 59 -16.49 -13.55 10.26
CA ALA A 59 -16.80 -13.85 8.88
C ALA A 59 -16.43 -15.30 8.52
N ASN A 60 -17.37 -16.02 7.88
CA ASN A 60 -17.12 -17.40 7.43
C ASN A 60 -16.40 -17.45 6.08
N ARG A 61 -16.67 -16.48 5.20
CA ARG A 61 -16.14 -16.38 3.84
C ARG A 61 -15.52 -15.02 3.66
N TYR A 62 -14.19 -14.92 3.76
CA TYR A 62 -13.53 -13.63 3.72
C TYR A 62 -12.19 -13.66 3.00
N PHE A 63 -11.85 -12.52 2.44
CA PHE A 63 -10.52 -12.17 1.98
C PHE A 63 -10.07 -10.92 2.74
N ILE A 64 -9.02 -11.02 3.54
CA ILE A 64 -8.31 -9.86 4.09
C ILE A 64 -7.16 -9.58 3.16
N VAL A 65 -7.08 -8.36 2.64
CA VAL A 65 -6.08 -7.96 1.65
C VAL A 65 -5.26 -6.81 2.23
N ARG A 66 -4.03 -7.09 2.67
CA ARG A 66 -3.07 -6.05 3.08
C ARG A 66 -2.38 -5.48 1.86
N THR A 67 -2.34 -4.16 1.78
CA THR A 67 -1.66 -3.43 0.72
C THR A 67 -0.84 -2.28 1.29
N ALA A 68 0.04 -1.68 0.49
CA ALA A 68 0.92 -0.59 0.87
C ALA A 68 0.94 0.49 -0.21
N TRP A 69 1.22 1.73 0.17
CA TRP A 69 1.49 2.87 -0.70
C TRP A 69 0.50 3.04 -1.86
N LEU A 70 -0.78 2.86 -1.55
CA LEU A 70 -1.86 2.83 -2.55
C LEU A 70 -2.06 4.20 -3.21
N TYR A 71 -2.10 4.22 -4.54
CA TYR A 71 -2.43 5.39 -5.35
C TYR A 71 -3.49 5.06 -6.40
N GLY A 72 -4.27 6.05 -6.81
CA GLY A 72 -5.38 5.89 -7.75
C GLY A 72 -6.23 7.16 -7.82
N ASP A 73 -7.56 6.99 -7.91
CA ASP A 73 -8.47 8.11 -7.89
C ASP A 73 -8.46 8.85 -6.53
N GLY A 74 -8.81 10.14 -6.57
CA GLY A 74 -8.78 11.01 -5.40
C GLY A 74 -7.38 11.49 -5.01
N LYS A 75 -7.23 11.96 -3.77
CA LYS A 75 -5.95 12.49 -3.26
C LYS A 75 -5.00 11.33 -2.95
N ASN A 76 -3.81 11.36 -3.54
CA ASN A 76 -2.76 10.37 -3.32
C ASN A 76 -1.37 10.99 -3.45
N PHE A 77 -0.32 10.21 -3.21
CA PHE A 77 1.06 10.67 -3.24
C PHE A 77 1.46 11.19 -4.62
N VAL A 78 1.18 10.45 -5.72
CA VAL A 78 1.54 10.83 -7.10
C VAL A 78 0.96 12.20 -7.44
N LYS A 79 -0.37 12.37 -7.26
CA LYS A 79 -1.04 13.66 -7.51
C LYS A 79 -0.51 14.78 -6.61
N THR A 80 -0.09 14.46 -5.39
CA THR A 80 0.49 15.44 -4.47
C THR A 80 1.84 15.92 -4.98
N MET A 81 2.73 15.02 -5.43
CA MET A 81 4.04 15.39 -5.96
C MET A 81 3.91 16.21 -7.24
N LEU A 82 3.04 15.80 -8.18
CA LEU A 82 2.74 16.57 -9.39
C LEU A 82 2.26 17.99 -9.07
N LYS A 83 1.34 18.14 -8.12
CA LYS A 83 0.83 19.45 -7.70
C LYS A 83 1.90 20.32 -7.04
N LEU A 84 2.76 19.74 -6.21
CA LEU A 84 3.84 20.49 -5.57
C LEU A 84 4.87 20.98 -6.57
N SER A 85 5.15 20.23 -7.63
CA SER A 85 6.08 20.64 -8.69
C SER A 85 5.61 21.85 -9.50
N GLU A 86 4.30 22.17 -9.49
CA GLU A 86 3.77 23.37 -10.15
C GLU A 86 4.22 24.68 -9.49
N THR A 87 4.62 24.62 -8.22
CA THR A 87 4.90 25.81 -7.41
C THR A 87 6.27 25.79 -6.72
N HIS A 88 7.01 24.70 -6.86
CA HIS A 88 8.32 24.52 -6.20
C HIS A 88 9.37 24.05 -7.22
N ASP A 89 10.53 24.70 -7.23
CA ASP A 89 11.66 24.30 -8.06
C ASP A 89 12.42 23.11 -7.47
N GLU A 90 12.24 22.88 -6.16
CA GLU A 90 12.82 21.73 -5.45
C GLU A 90 11.88 21.21 -4.36
N LEU A 91 11.94 19.91 -4.09
CA LEU A 91 11.22 19.22 -3.01
C LEU A 91 12.20 18.43 -2.15
N PHE A 92 11.89 18.30 -0.86
CA PHE A 92 12.61 17.47 0.09
C PHE A 92 11.76 16.24 0.38
N VAL A 93 12.24 15.06 -0.01
CA VAL A 93 11.49 13.81 0.06
C VAL A 93 12.30 12.75 0.79
N VAL A 94 11.62 11.98 1.64
CA VAL A 94 12.24 10.97 2.49
C VAL A 94 12.77 9.79 1.66
N ASP A 95 13.99 9.33 1.92
CA ASP A 95 14.64 8.21 1.23
C ASP A 95 14.94 6.98 2.11
N ASP A 96 14.78 7.11 3.44
CA ASP A 96 15.00 6.04 4.42
C ASP A 96 13.71 5.29 4.81
N GLN A 97 12.63 5.47 4.06
CA GLN A 97 11.40 4.70 4.16
C GLN A 97 11.19 3.92 2.85
N VAL A 98 11.17 2.59 2.95
CA VAL A 98 11.06 1.70 1.79
C VAL A 98 9.74 0.94 1.78
N GLY A 99 9.17 0.73 0.60
CA GLY A 99 7.90 0.05 0.39
C GLY A 99 7.60 -0.17 -1.08
N SER A 100 6.45 -0.77 -1.37
CA SER A 100 6.02 -1.08 -2.74
C SER A 100 4.83 -0.18 -3.13
N PRO A 101 5.01 0.79 -4.05
CA PRO A 101 3.89 1.57 -4.57
C PRO A 101 2.87 0.66 -5.25
N THR A 102 1.60 0.79 -4.90
CA THR A 102 0.55 -0.08 -5.42
C THR A 102 -0.55 0.73 -6.11
N SER A 103 -0.82 0.40 -7.37
CA SER A 103 -1.96 0.98 -8.09
C SER A 103 -3.28 0.40 -7.57
N ALA A 104 -4.26 1.27 -7.33
CA ALA A 104 -5.60 0.85 -6.95
C ALA A 104 -6.27 0.00 -8.04
N VAL A 105 -5.92 0.20 -9.31
CA VAL A 105 -6.39 -0.63 -10.42
C VAL A 105 -5.83 -2.04 -10.33
N GLU A 106 -4.53 -2.20 -10.05
CA GLU A 106 -3.91 -3.51 -9.89
C GLU A 106 -4.46 -4.25 -8.66
N LEU A 107 -4.65 -3.54 -7.55
CA LEU A 107 -5.30 -4.09 -6.36
C LEU A 107 -6.73 -4.55 -6.67
N ALA A 108 -7.51 -3.77 -7.43
CA ALA A 108 -8.87 -4.13 -7.82
C ALA A 108 -8.90 -5.36 -8.74
N LYS A 109 -7.97 -5.48 -9.69
CA LYS A 109 -7.82 -6.67 -10.54
C LYS A 109 -7.56 -7.93 -9.70
N MET A 110 -6.67 -7.84 -8.72
CA MET A 110 -6.37 -8.97 -7.82
C MET A 110 -7.59 -9.35 -6.97
N ILE A 111 -8.30 -8.38 -6.40
CA ILE A 111 -9.53 -8.63 -5.65
C ILE A 111 -10.59 -9.31 -6.54
N HIS A 112 -10.77 -8.82 -7.76
CA HIS A 112 -11.71 -9.41 -8.72
C HIS A 112 -11.31 -10.84 -9.14
N PHE A 113 -10.01 -11.13 -9.22
CA PHE A 113 -9.50 -12.48 -9.46
C PHE A 113 -9.81 -13.43 -8.29
N LEU A 114 -9.67 -12.98 -7.04
CA LEU A 114 -9.94 -13.79 -5.85
C LEU A 114 -11.44 -13.99 -5.58
N GLU A 115 -12.24 -12.97 -5.83
CA GLU A 115 -13.65 -12.91 -5.44
C GLU A 115 -14.48 -14.14 -5.89
N PRO A 116 -14.36 -14.68 -7.10
CA PRO A 116 -15.10 -15.87 -7.50
C PRO A 116 -14.58 -17.18 -6.88
N THR A 117 -13.38 -17.18 -6.28
CA THR A 117 -12.76 -18.39 -5.71
C THR A 117 -13.28 -18.68 -4.29
N GLU A 118 -12.91 -19.85 -3.75
CA GLU A 118 -13.10 -20.21 -2.34
C GLU A 118 -11.76 -20.22 -1.59
N ASN A 119 -10.74 -19.56 -2.11
CA ASN A 119 -9.42 -19.44 -1.51
C ASN A 119 -9.43 -18.35 -0.41
N TYR A 120 -10.27 -18.57 0.61
CA TYR A 120 -10.47 -17.61 1.69
C TYR A 120 -9.22 -17.46 2.55
N GLY A 121 -9.02 -16.27 3.13
CA GLY A 121 -7.93 -16.03 4.07
C GLY A 121 -7.35 -14.63 3.99
N LEU A 122 -6.10 -14.54 4.44
CA LEU A 122 -5.30 -13.34 4.47
C LEU A 122 -4.30 -13.36 3.32
N PHE A 123 -4.24 -12.27 2.57
CA PHE A 123 -3.33 -12.06 1.45
C PHE A 123 -2.61 -10.73 1.57
N HIS A 124 -1.35 -10.70 1.18
CA HIS A 124 -0.68 -9.48 0.79
C HIS A 124 -0.95 -9.20 -0.70
N ALA A 125 -1.05 -7.93 -1.07
CA ALA A 125 -1.28 -7.51 -2.45
C ALA A 125 -0.66 -6.13 -2.66
N THR A 126 0.61 -6.13 -3.01
CA THR A 126 1.35 -4.96 -3.48
C THR A 126 1.87 -5.20 -4.88
N CYS A 127 2.08 -4.16 -5.67
CA CYS A 127 2.82 -4.32 -6.91
C CYS A 127 4.22 -4.87 -6.62
N GLU A 128 4.76 -5.65 -7.55
CA GLU A 128 6.11 -6.21 -7.46
C GLU A 128 7.18 -5.11 -7.49
N GLY A 129 8.29 -5.37 -6.83
CA GLY A 129 9.37 -4.40 -6.65
C GLY A 129 9.16 -3.47 -5.46
N ASP A 130 10.22 -2.75 -5.14
CA ASP A 130 10.25 -1.82 -4.02
C ASP A 130 11.03 -0.55 -4.38
N THR A 131 10.80 0.50 -3.60
CA THR A 131 11.47 1.79 -3.76
C THR A 131 11.37 2.58 -2.44
N ASN A 132 11.97 3.78 -2.39
CA ASN A 132 11.72 4.78 -1.37
C ASN A 132 10.89 5.96 -1.91
N TRP A 133 10.42 6.86 -1.04
CA TRP A 133 9.57 7.97 -1.48
C TRP A 133 10.28 8.97 -2.40
N ALA A 134 11.59 9.17 -2.22
CA ALA A 134 12.37 10.10 -3.05
C ALA A 134 12.54 9.53 -4.46
N ASP A 135 13.00 8.28 -4.61
CA ASP A 135 13.15 7.61 -5.91
C ASP A 135 11.80 7.48 -6.61
N PHE A 136 10.72 7.16 -5.86
CA PHE A 136 9.37 7.13 -6.42
C PHE A 136 8.94 8.50 -6.97
N THR A 137 9.30 9.60 -6.29
CA THR A 137 9.04 10.96 -6.77
C THR A 137 9.84 11.26 -8.04
N GLU A 138 11.10 10.85 -8.11
CA GLU A 138 11.93 11.02 -9.31
C GLU A 138 11.34 10.28 -10.52
N GLU A 139 10.85 9.05 -10.32
CA GLU A 139 10.20 8.27 -11.37
C GLU A 139 8.87 8.89 -11.83
N ILE A 140 8.08 9.50 -10.92
CA ILE A 140 6.89 10.28 -11.28
C ILE A 140 7.28 11.48 -12.15
N PHE A 141 8.27 12.27 -11.74
CA PHE A 141 8.71 13.46 -12.45
C PHE A 141 9.31 13.16 -13.81
N LYS A 142 10.09 12.09 -13.91
CA LYS A 142 10.65 11.61 -15.18
C LYS A 142 9.55 11.29 -16.20
N ARG A 143 8.47 10.62 -15.81
CA ARG A 143 7.32 10.30 -16.68
C ARG A 143 6.54 11.54 -17.08
N ALA A 144 6.39 12.49 -16.17
CA ALA A 144 5.69 13.74 -16.42
C ALA A 144 6.55 14.80 -17.16
N GLY A 145 7.83 14.54 -17.41
CA GLY A 145 8.75 15.53 -18.01
C GLY A 145 9.03 16.74 -17.11
N ILE A 146 8.87 16.59 -15.78
CA ILE A 146 9.05 17.64 -14.78
C ILE A 146 10.52 17.73 -14.37
N ARG A 147 11.02 18.98 -14.19
CA ARG A 147 12.41 19.26 -13.84
C ARG A 147 12.63 19.68 -12.38
N THR A 148 11.56 19.67 -11.56
CA THR A 148 11.66 19.97 -10.13
C THR A 148 12.69 19.04 -9.48
N LYS A 149 13.65 19.61 -8.77
CA LYS A 149 14.71 18.84 -8.12
C LYS A 149 14.16 18.09 -6.90
N VAL A 150 14.49 16.81 -6.76
CA VAL A 150 14.23 16.02 -5.57
C VAL A 150 15.49 16.01 -4.70
N ASN A 151 15.39 16.52 -3.48
CA ASN A 151 16.45 16.46 -2.47
C ASN A 151 16.09 15.31 -1.53
N HIS A 152 16.95 14.30 -1.48
CA HIS A 152 16.81 13.16 -0.59
C HIS A 152 17.12 13.58 0.84
N VAL A 153 16.24 13.24 1.78
CA VAL A 153 16.39 13.53 3.20
C VAL A 153 15.98 12.32 4.04
N THR A 154 16.56 12.20 5.23
CA THR A 154 16.12 11.20 6.18
C THR A 154 14.79 11.57 6.82
N SER A 155 14.09 10.58 7.36
CA SER A 155 12.86 10.79 8.16
C SER A 155 13.09 11.77 9.31
N GLU A 156 14.26 11.75 9.94
CA GLU A 156 14.62 12.66 11.02
C GLU A 156 14.77 14.11 10.54
N GLU A 157 15.47 14.32 9.42
CA GLU A 157 15.61 15.64 8.80
C GLU A 157 14.27 16.20 8.36
N TYR A 158 13.44 15.35 7.72
CA TYR A 158 12.10 15.74 7.31
C TYR A 158 11.21 16.13 8.51
N ALA A 159 11.29 15.39 9.62
CA ALA A 159 10.54 15.71 10.83
C ALA A 159 10.99 17.03 11.48
N ARG A 160 12.28 17.40 11.39
CA ARG A 160 12.76 18.71 11.84
C ARG A 160 12.17 19.85 11.01
N MET A 161 12.05 19.65 9.68
CA MET A 161 11.43 20.64 8.78
C MET A 161 9.90 20.68 8.92
N ASN A 162 9.29 19.53 9.26
CA ASN A 162 7.84 19.34 9.34
C ASN A 162 7.44 18.66 10.66
N PRO A 163 7.45 19.37 11.80
CA PRO A 163 7.22 18.77 13.12
C PRO A 163 5.84 18.12 13.31
N ALA A 164 4.87 18.49 12.48
CA ALA A 164 3.52 17.90 12.48
C ALA A 164 3.41 16.60 11.67
N SER A 165 4.50 16.13 11.03
CA SER A 165 4.49 14.91 10.25
C SER A 165 4.27 13.68 11.15
N ALA A 166 3.41 12.76 10.71
CA ALA A 166 3.20 11.50 11.43
C ALA A 166 4.40 10.56 11.24
N LYS A 167 4.79 9.88 12.32
CA LYS A 167 5.80 8.81 12.25
C LYS A 167 5.26 7.64 11.40
N ARG A 168 6.04 7.21 10.44
CA ARG A 168 5.74 6.10 9.53
C ARG A 168 6.73 4.95 9.73
N PRO A 169 6.34 3.70 9.40
CA PRO A 169 7.28 2.59 9.35
C PRO A 169 8.43 2.88 8.38
N ALA A 170 9.66 2.53 8.76
CA ALA A 170 10.82 2.65 7.87
C ALA A 170 10.85 1.54 6.81
N TYR A 171 10.31 0.36 7.14
CA TYR A 171 10.27 -0.79 6.25
C TYR A 171 8.83 -1.30 6.08
N SER A 172 8.30 -1.25 4.88
CA SER A 172 6.90 -1.58 4.56
C SER A 172 6.75 -2.59 3.41
N ILE A 173 7.82 -3.27 3.00
CA ILE A 173 7.76 -4.20 1.89
C ILE A 173 6.98 -5.44 2.32
N LEU A 174 5.94 -5.77 1.56
CA LEU A 174 5.14 -6.98 1.71
C LEU A 174 5.50 -7.98 0.61
N GLU A 175 5.66 -9.25 0.97
CA GLU A 175 5.74 -10.36 0.03
C GLU A 175 4.33 -10.93 -0.16
N ASP A 176 3.88 -11.02 -1.40
CA ASP A 176 2.59 -11.61 -1.78
C ASP A 176 2.67 -13.15 -1.73
N PHE A 177 3.13 -13.68 -0.57
CA PHE A 177 3.49 -15.09 -0.43
C PHE A 177 2.29 -16.01 -0.62
N MET A 178 1.16 -15.73 0.05
CA MET A 178 -0.04 -16.57 -0.05
C MET A 178 -0.66 -16.49 -1.45
N LEU A 179 -0.62 -15.32 -2.09
CA LEU A 179 -1.12 -15.17 -3.46
C LEU A 179 -0.29 -16.02 -4.43
N LYS A 180 1.04 -15.96 -4.33
CA LYS A 180 1.97 -16.74 -5.16
C LYS A 180 1.92 -18.24 -4.88
N LEU A 181 1.66 -18.63 -3.63
CA LEU A 181 1.58 -20.04 -3.22
C LEU A 181 0.28 -20.72 -3.67
N THR A 182 -0.83 -20.01 -3.61
CA THR A 182 -2.16 -20.60 -3.77
C THR A 182 -2.83 -20.26 -5.11
N THR A 183 -2.19 -19.42 -5.92
CA THR A 183 -2.72 -19.01 -7.24
C THR A 183 -1.60 -18.82 -8.27
N ASP A 184 -1.98 -18.77 -9.56
CA ASP A 184 -1.08 -18.36 -10.64
C ASP A 184 -1.07 -16.84 -10.88
N TYR A 185 -1.83 -16.07 -10.08
CA TYR A 185 -1.88 -14.61 -10.20
C TYR A 185 -0.56 -13.98 -9.73
N ARG A 186 -0.12 -12.97 -10.46
CA ARG A 186 1.02 -12.11 -10.09
C ARG A 186 0.60 -10.66 -10.22
N MET A 187 0.94 -9.86 -9.23
CA MET A 187 0.77 -8.41 -9.31
C MET A 187 1.73 -7.84 -10.36
N ALA A 188 1.33 -6.75 -11.00
CA ALA A 188 2.21 -6.06 -11.94
C ALA A 188 3.43 -5.45 -11.22
N ASP A 189 4.53 -5.24 -11.95
CA ASP A 189 5.64 -4.40 -11.48
C ASP A 189 5.15 -2.97 -11.25
N TRP A 190 5.64 -2.30 -10.21
CA TRP A 190 5.17 -0.96 -9.85
C TRP A 190 5.50 0.10 -10.91
N HIS A 191 6.58 -0.08 -11.69
CA HIS A 191 6.91 0.83 -12.78
C HIS A 191 5.87 0.73 -13.90
N ASP A 192 5.48 -0.49 -14.28
CA ASP A 192 4.46 -0.72 -15.30
C ASP A 192 3.10 -0.18 -14.85
N ALA A 193 2.75 -0.42 -13.58
CA ALA A 193 1.52 0.11 -12.99
C ALA A 193 1.51 1.65 -12.93
N LEU A 194 2.66 2.27 -12.65
CA LEU A 194 2.81 3.72 -12.67
C LEU A 194 2.72 4.28 -14.10
N ASP A 195 3.32 3.61 -15.09
CA ASP A 195 3.24 4.00 -16.51
C ASP A 195 1.78 4.06 -16.98
N VAL A 196 0.99 3.03 -16.66
CA VAL A 196 -0.45 3.00 -16.99
C VAL A 196 -1.17 4.17 -16.32
N TYR A 197 -0.95 4.37 -15.03
CA TYR A 197 -1.61 5.43 -14.27
C TYR A 197 -1.25 6.85 -14.77
N MET A 198 0.02 7.11 -15.06
CA MET A 198 0.48 8.40 -15.58
C MET A 198 -0.13 8.68 -16.96
N LYS A 199 -0.18 7.67 -17.84
CA LYS A 199 -0.81 7.77 -19.15
C LYS A 199 -2.32 8.07 -19.07
N GLU A 200 -3.04 7.45 -18.13
CA GLU A 200 -4.46 7.75 -17.90
C GLU A 200 -4.69 9.18 -17.40
N MET A 201 -3.71 9.77 -16.70
CA MET A 201 -3.74 11.17 -16.28
C MET A 201 -3.29 12.15 -17.37
N GLY A 202 -2.83 11.67 -18.55
CA GLY A 202 -2.43 12.51 -19.68
C GLY A 202 -0.95 12.92 -19.68
N TYR A 203 -0.08 12.18 -18.97
CA TYR A 203 1.38 12.35 -18.96
C TYR A 203 2.08 11.33 -19.86
#